data_fc7beb0f6ffc58a3de1429885758e4fd
#
_entry.id   fc7beb0f6ffc58a3de1429885758e4fd
#
_cell.length_a   1.000
_cell.length_b   1.000
_cell.length_c   1.000
_cell.angle_alpha   90.00
_cell.angle_beta   90.00
_cell.angle_gamma   90.00
#
_symmetry.space_group_name_H-M   'P 1'
#
loop_
_entity.id
_entity.type
_entity.pdbx_description
1 polymer ?
#
loop_
_entity_poly.entity_id
_entity_poly.type
_entity_poly.pdbx_seq_one_letter_code
_entity_poly.pdbx_strand_id
1 'polypeptide(L)'
;MPIPDFQSVMRPVLNAVADGAPLGLSTLRERITDEFLLSEEERHERLPSGRQTVINNRVGWARTYLNKAGLLSIPAKGLVQITPVSYTHLRAHETRGN
;
A
#
# COMPACT_ATOMS: atom_id res chain seq x y z
N MET A 1 0.32 18.49 5.22
CA MET A 1 0.81 17.26 5.85
C MET A 1 1.96 16.68 5.05
N PRO A 2 3.04 16.27 5.70
CA PRO A 2 4.12 15.63 4.95
C PRO A 2 3.66 14.28 4.38
N ILE A 3 4.31 13.89 3.30
CA ILE A 3 4.03 12.61 2.67
C ILE A 3 4.53 11.51 3.61
N PRO A 4 3.72 10.47 3.90
CA PRO A 4 4.14 9.42 4.82
C PRO A 4 5.31 8.60 4.26
N ASP A 5 6.08 7.99 5.15
CA ASP A 5 7.14 7.08 4.73
C ASP A 5 6.54 5.72 4.36
N PHE A 6 7.38 4.81 3.82
CA PHE A 6 6.86 3.52 3.36
C PHE A 6 6.32 2.67 4.51
N GLN A 7 6.87 2.82 5.72
CA GLN A 7 6.39 2.05 6.87
C GLN A 7 4.98 2.48 7.28
N SER A 8 4.71 3.78 7.25
CA SER A 8 3.37 4.29 7.53
C SER A 8 2.36 3.86 6.47
N VAL A 9 2.82 3.59 5.25
CA VAL A 9 1.96 3.18 4.14
C VAL A 9 1.67 1.68 4.16
N MET A 10 2.50 0.87 4.82
CA MET A 10 2.36 -0.60 4.78
C MET A 10 1.02 -1.09 5.29
N ARG A 11 0.56 -0.60 6.44
CA ARG A 11 -0.73 -1.04 7.01
C ARG A 11 -1.91 -0.63 6.12
N PRO A 12 -1.98 0.62 5.64
CA PRO A 12 -3.02 1.00 4.68
C PRO A 12 -3.02 0.16 3.41
N VAL A 13 -1.86 -0.23 2.90
CA VAL A 13 -1.78 -1.10 1.73
C VAL A 13 -2.44 -2.45 2.02
N LEU A 14 -2.13 -3.06 3.15
CA LEU A 14 -2.75 -4.33 3.54
C LEU A 14 -4.27 -4.17 3.70
N ASN A 15 -4.70 -3.09 4.33
CA ASN A 15 -6.13 -2.84 4.51
C ASN A 15 -6.85 -2.67 3.17
N ALA A 16 -6.21 -2.05 2.19
CA ALA A 16 -6.81 -1.83 0.88
C ALA A 16 -7.07 -3.15 0.14
N VAL A 17 -6.29 -4.19 0.42
CA VAL A 17 -6.44 -5.49 -0.24
C VAL A 17 -7.01 -6.56 0.70
N ALA A 18 -7.51 -6.15 1.86
CA ALA A 18 -7.96 -7.09 2.90
C ALA A 18 -9.17 -7.93 2.48
N ASP A 19 -9.91 -7.51 1.45
CA ASP A 19 -11.05 -8.28 0.94
C ASP A 19 -10.62 -9.52 0.15
N GLY A 20 -9.35 -9.69 -0.10
CA GLY A 20 -8.81 -10.86 -0.79
C GLY A 20 -8.80 -10.78 -2.30
N ALA A 21 -9.42 -9.78 -2.89
CA ALA A 21 -9.45 -9.62 -4.35
C ALA A 21 -8.18 -8.92 -4.84
N PRO A 22 -7.67 -9.29 -6.03
CA PRO A 22 -6.54 -8.57 -6.61
C PRO A 22 -6.90 -7.11 -6.83
N LEU A 23 -5.94 -6.22 -6.61
CA LEU A 23 -6.13 -4.78 -6.76
C LEU A 23 -5.06 -4.23 -7.68
N GLY A 24 -5.47 -3.39 -8.63
CA GLY A 24 -4.52 -2.74 -9.53
C GLY A 24 -3.65 -1.76 -8.76
N LEU A 25 -2.39 -1.67 -9.14
CA LEU A 25 -1.44 -0.79 -8.46
C LEU A 25 -1.86 0.68 -8.55
N SER A 26 -2.41 1.10 -9.69
CA SER A 26 -2.91 2.47 -9.84
C SER A 26 -4.03 2.79 -8.84
N THR A 27 -4.97 1.86 -8.70
CA THR A 27 -6.07 2.01 -7.76
C THR A 27 -5.55 2.03 -6.32
N LEU A 28 -4.57 1.18 -6.03
CA LEU A 28 -3.95 1.15 -4.70
C LEU A 28 -3.32 2.51 -4.37
N ARG A 29 -2.61 3.10 -5.32
CA ARG A 29 -1.98 4.41 -5.13
C ARG A 29 -3.02 5.48 -4.84
N GLU A 30 -4.13 5.47 -5.57
CA GLU A 30 -5.19 6.43 -5.35
C GLU A 30 -5.82 6.27 -3.97
N ARG A 31 -6.08 5.04 -3.55
CA ARG A 31 -6.66 4.79 -2.23
C ARG A 31 -5.76 5.27 -1.11
N ILE A 32 -4.45 5.04 -1.23
CA ILE A 32 -3.48 5.49 -0.23
C ILE A 32 -3.43 7.01 -0.20
N THR A 33 -3.42 7.64 -1.38
CA THR A 33 -3.40 9.09 -1.48
C THR A 33 -4.61 9.71 -0.80
N ASP A 34 -5.78 9.12 -1.02
CA ASP A 34 -7.03 9.59 -0.42
C ASP A 34 -7.05 9.36 1.09
N GLU A 35 -6.55 8.21 1.55
CA GLU A 35 -6.54 7.90 2.97
C GLU A 35 -5.67 8.88 3.77
N PHE A 36 -4.54 9.27 3.21
CA PHE A 36 -3.65 10.23 3.87
C PHE A 36 -4.02 11.68 3.59
N LEU A 37 -5.09 11.93 2.80
CA LEU A 37 -5.58 13.27 2.50
C LEU A 37 -4.50 14.19 1.94
N LEU A 38 -3.70 13.65 1.04
CA LEU A 38 -2.61 14.41 0.44
C LEU A 38 -3.15 15.57 -0.41
N SER A 39 -2.48 16.72 -0.31
CA SER A 39 -2.81 17.87 -1.15
C SER A 39 -2.39 17.62 -2.59
N GLU A 40 -2.85 18.48 -3.50
CA GLU A 40 -2.43 18.39 -4.90
C GLU A 40 -0.91 18.47 -5.04
N GLU A 41 -0.28 19.36 -4.27
CA GLU A 41 1.17 19.49 -4.29
C GLU A 41 1.85 18.20 -3.84
N GLU A 42 1.36 17.63 -2.74
CA GLU A 42 1.93 16.39 -2.19
C GLU A 42 1.76 15.22 -3.14
N ARG A 43 0.60 15.15 -3.83
CA ARG A 43 0.34 14.08 -4.81
C ARG A 43 1.31 14.13 -5.98
N HIS A 44 1.77 15.31 -6.35
CA HIS A 44 2.64 15.51 -7.51
C HIS A 44 4.10 15.75 -7.16
N GLU A 45 4.42 15.79 -5.86
CA GLU A 45 5.82 15.95 -5.44
C GLU A 45 6.65 14.80 -5.94
N ARG A 46 7.76 15.12 -6.62
CA ARG A 46 8.61 14.10 -7.24
C ARG A 46 9.89 13.90 -6.46
N LEU A 47 10.46 12.69 -6.61
CA LEU A 47 11.79 12.40 -6.08
C LEU A 47 12.82 13.31 -6.78
N PRO A 48 13.98 13.53 -6.15
CA PRO A 48 15.05 14.31 -6.79
C PRO A 48 15.42 13.80 -8.18
N SER A 49 15.25 12.50 -8.44
CA SER A 49 15.50 11.93 -9.76
C SER A 49 14.45 12.36 -10.81
N GLY A 50 13.27 12.81 -10.36
CA GLY A 50 12.18 13.19 -11.23
C GLY A 50 11.46 12.05 -11.92
N ARG A 51 11.83 10.80 -11.63
CA ARG A 51 11.29 9.64 -12.34
C ARG A 51 9.91 9.21 -11.87
N GLN A 52 9.59 9.48 -10.62
CA GLN A 52 8.27 9.16 -10.06
C GLN A 52 7.95 10.09 -8.91
N THR A 53 6.69 10.11 -8.52
CA THR A 53 6.28 10.92 -7.38
C THR A 53 6.73 10.25 -6.08
N VAL A 54 6.88 11.05 -5.04
CA VAL A 54 7.30 10.55 -3.74
C VAL A 54 6.29 9.53 -3.21
N ILE A 55 4.99 9.82 -3.30
CA ILE A 55 3.97 8.89 -2.80
C ILE A 55 4.00 7.56 -3.56
N ASN A 56 4.17 7.59 -4.88
CA ASN A 56 4.26 6.36 -5.66
C ASN A 56 5.47 5.55 -5.25
N ASN A 57 6.58 6.21 -4.96
CA ASN A 57 7.79 5.55 -4.46
C ASN A 57 7.51 4.87 -3.11
N ARG A 58 6.81 5.54 -2.20
CA ARG A 58 6.49 4.99 -0.88
C ARG A 58 5.57 3.78 -0.98
N VAL A 59 4.56 3.86 -1.84
CA VAL A 59 3.66 2.73 -2.08
C VAL A 59 4.44 1.55 -2.70
N GLY A 60 5.31 1.83 -3.64
CA GLY A 60 6.14 0.80 -4.28
C GLY A 60 7.04 0.09 -3.28
N TRP A 61 7.69 0.82 -2.39
CA TRP A 61 8.54 0.22 -1.37
C TRP A 61 7.73 -0.58 -0.36
N ALA A 62 6.56 -0.06 0.06
CA ALA A 62 5.68 -0.79 0.96
C ALA A 62 5.27 -2.13 0.33
N ARG A 63 4.87 -2.11 -0.94
CA ARG A 63 4.52 -3.32 -1.67
C ARG A 63 5.69 -4.31 -1.70
N THR A 64 6.88 -3.83 -1.98
CA THR A 64 8.08 -4.68 -2.06
C THR A 64 8.37 -5.35 -0.73
N TYR A 65 8.34 -4.60 0.36
CA TYR A 65 8.61 -5.17 1.67
C TYR A 65 7.54 -6.16 2.11
N LEU A 66 6.27 -5.83 1.85
CA LEU A 66 5.17 -6.73 2.18
C LEU A 66 5.23 -8.01 1.36
N ASN A 67 5.62 -7.91 0.10
CA ASN A 67 5.80 -9.09 -0.74
C ASN A 67 6.93 -9.98 -0.21
N LYS A 68 8.06 -9.38 0.16
CA LYS A 68 9.18 -10.13 0.73
C LYS A 68 8.82 -10.79 2.05
N ALA A 69 7.95 -10.16 2.82
CA ALA A 69 7.51 -10.72 4.10
C ALA A 69 6.44 -11.81 3.93
N GLY A 70 5.99 -12.07 2.71
CA GLY A 70 4.97 -13.07 2.45
C GLY A 70 3.56 -12.62 2.73
N LEU A 71 3.35 -11.32 2.92
CA LEU A 71 2.03 -10.77 3.24
C LEU A 71 1.25 -10.33 2.01
N LEU A 72 1.95 -10.03 0.91
CA LEU A 72 1.34 -9.71 -0.37
C LEU A 72 1.88 -10.62 -1.45
N SER A 73 1.04 -10.95 -2.42
CA SER A 73 1.46 -11.63 -3.64
C SER A 73 1.22 -10.71 -4.82
N ILE A 74 1.90 -11.02 -5.92
CA ILE A 74 1.75 -10.27 -7.18
C ILE A 74 1.27 -11.28 -8.21
N PRO A 75 -0.07 -11.49 -8.31
CA PRO A 75 -0.59 -12.53 -9.21
C PRO A 75 -0.36 -12.23 -10.68
N ALA A 76 -0.20 -10.95 -11.02
CA ALA A 76 0.11 -10.53 -12.37
C ALA A 76 0.78 -9.17 -12.30
N LYS A 77 1.42 -8.76 -13.39
CA LYS A 77 2.07 -7.48 -13.46
C LYS A 77 1.07 -6.35 -13.16
N GLY A 78 1.41 -5.48 -12.23
CA GLY A 78 0.56 -4.36 -11.87
C GLY A 78 -0.59 -4.68 -10.94
N LEU A 79 -0.67 -5.92 -10.43
CA LEU A 79 -1.69 -6.32 -9.46
C LEU A 79 -1.05 -6.71 -8.15
N VAL A 80 -1.78 -6.50 -7.06
CA VAL A 80 -1.37 -6.95 -5.72
C VAL A 80 -2.56 -7.65 -5.08
N GLN A 81 -2.27 -8.63 -4.23
CA GLN A 81 -3.31 -9.40 -3.55
C GLN A 81 -2.77 -9.83 -2.20
N ILE A 82 -3.65 -9.83 -1.19
CA ILE A 82 -3.27 -10.29 0.13
C ILE A 82 -3.06 -11.82 0.11
N THR A 83 -2.08 -12.30 0.86
CA THR A 83 -1.86 -13.75 0.97
C THR A 83 -2.82 -14.34 2.01
N PRO A 84 -3.11 -15.66 1.93
CA PRO A 84 -3.96 -16.30 2.93
C PRO A 84 -3.45 -16.15 4.35
N VAL A 85 -2.14 -16.22 4.55
CA VAL A 85 -1.54 -16.05 5.88
C VAL A 85 -1.80 -14.64 6.40
N SER A 86 -1.58 -13.64 5.57
CA SER A 86 -1.80 -12.25 5.95
C SER A 86 -3.26 -11.96 6.24
N TYR A 87 -4.15 -12.49 5.41
CA TYR A 87 -5.59 -12.31 5.60
C TYR A 87 -6.05 -12.86 6.95
N THR A 88 -5.61 -14.07 7.28
CA THR A 88 -5.93 -14.70 8.56
C THR A 88 -5.39 -13.88 9.72
N HIS A 89 -4.16 -13.39 9.58
CA HIS A 89 -3.53 -12.60 10.62
C HIS A 89 -4.29 -11.29 10.87
N LEU A 90 -4.71 -10.61 9.82
CA LEU A 90 -5.47 -9.37 9.95
C LEU A 90 -6.80 -9.60 10.66
N ARG A 91 -7.51 -10.66 10.29
CA ARG A 91 -8.79 -10.99 10.94
C ARG A 91 -8.61 -11.30 12.41
N ALA A 92 -7.59 -12.08 12.74
CA ALA A 92 -7.31 -12.42 14.13
C ALA A 92 -6.97 -11.15 14.91
N HIS A 93 -6.19 -10.25 14.32
CA HIS A 93 -5.82 -9.00 14.96
C HIS A 93 -7.04 -8.12 15.22
N GLU A 94 -7.91 -8.00 14.21
CA GLU A 94 -9.14 -7.22 14.35
C GLU A 94 -10.02 -7.75 15.45
N THR A 95 -10.17 -9.07 15.50
CA THR A 95 -10.98 -9.72 16.54
C THR A 95 -10.42 -9.43 17.93
N ARG A 96 -9.12 -9.45 18.06
CA ARG A 96 -8.46 -9.22 19.36
C ARG A 96 -8.47 -7.76 19.76
N GLY A 97 -8.66 -6.88 18.82
CA GLY A 97 -8.69 -5.45 19.08
C GLY A 97 -9.94 -4.97 19.81
N ASN A 98 -10.88 -5.83 19.99
CA ASN A 98 -12.11 -5.49 20.68
C ASN A 98 -11.93 -5.45 22.19
#